data_87a29a43925db876c50b720ab84b02f3
#
_entry.id   87a29a43925db876c50b720ab84b02f3
#
_cell.length_a   1.000
_cell.length_b   1.000
_cell.length_c   1.000
_cell.angle_alpha   90.00
_cell.angle_beta   90.00
_cell.angle_gamma   90.00
#
_symmetry.space_group_name_H-M   'P 1'
#
loop_
_entity.id
_entity.type
_entity.pdbx_description
1 polymer ?
#
loop_
_entity_poly.entity_id
_entity_poly.type
_entity_poly.pdbx_seq_one_letter_code
_entity_poly.pdbx_strand_id
1 'polypeptide(L)'
;MEERLQKILSRSGFGSRRACEELIVMGRVTVNGEMAELGSKADPKKDTIRVDDAVLQYSEPEKVYIMLNKPRFVLSDRDPSDPRRSVFSIVENSDGLFVVGRLDFESEGLILLTNDGELANKLSHPRYGKEKEYQVLVAKRPDDKQLKAWRHGVVLEDGEKTGPAQVHVSSLSGKGAWLRVVMTEGRKRQIREIGKTIGLPIVRLIRVRIGTLEMGDLKSGEYKELNENQVKSLRALVSGKPRAEKQAAAYAKLGEQRKFRKPGEQKPLHKISRADRKSTEKKPFSKPVKKKVM
;
A
#
# COMPACT_ATOMS: atom_id res chain seq x y z
N MET A 1 5.92 -27.44 9.84
CA MET A 1 6.45 -26.78 8.59
C MET A 1 7.63 -25.91 8.99
N GLU A 2 8.75 -26.11 8.31
CA GLU A 2 9.96 -25.34 8.59
C GLU A 2 9.82 -23.86 8.26
N GLU A 3 10.29 -23.01 9.16
CA GLU A 3 10.36 -21.57 8.97
C GLU A 3 11.65 -20.99 9.55
N ARG A 4 11.99 -19.76 9.17
CA ARG A 4 13.20 -19.07 9.65
C ARG A 4 13.21 -18.98 11.17
N LEU A 5 14.33 -19.37 11.80
CA LEU A 5 14.47 -19.47 13.26
C LEU A 5 14.19 -18.13 13.96
N GLN A 6 14.73 -17.01 13.45
CA GLN A 6 14.44 -15.67 13.99
C GLN A 6 12.94 -15.31 13.98
N LYS A 7 12.15 -15.92 13.10
CA LYS A 7 10.71 -15.72 13.07
C LYS A 7 10.01 -16.48 14.20
N ILE A 8 10.48 -17.69 14.49
CA ILE A 8 9.99 -18.51 15.61
C ILE A 8 10.29 -17.80 16.93
N LEU A 9 11.56 -17.43 17.15
CA LEU A 9 12.04 -16.73 18.36
C LEU A 9 11.28 -15.43 18.60
N SER A 10 11.10 -14.63 17.55
CA SER A 10 10.37 -13.35 17.66
C SER A 10 8.90 -13.54 18.06
N ARG A 11 8.22 -14.59 17.56
CA ARG A 11 6.85 -14.93 17.98
C ARG A 11 6.79 -15.50 19.41
N SER A 12 7.86 -16.07 19.88
CA SER A 12 7.99 -16.60 21.25
C SER A 12 8.43 -15.54 22.26
N GLY A 13 8.51 -14.24 21.87
CA GLY A 13 8.77 -13.14 22.80
C GLY A 13 10.22 -12.75 22.99
N PHE A 14 11.19 -13.34 22.24
CA PHE A 14 12.61 -13.01 22.34
C PHE A 14 13.01 -11.67 21.68
N GLY A 15 12.04 -10.85 21.29
CA GLY A 15 12.26 -9.54 20.73
C GLY A 15 11.98 -9.42 19.22
N SER A 16 12.52 -8.39 18.58
CA SER A 16 12.40 -8.20 17.14
C SER A 16 13.15 -9.30 16.38
N ARG A 17 12.81 -9.54 15.10
CA ARG A 17 13.55 -10.51 14.27
C ARG A 17 15.05 -10.21 14.20
N ARG A 18 15.45 -8.93 14.18
CA ARG A 18 16.86 -8.51 14.18
C ARG A 18 17.52 -8.85 15.52
N ALA A 19 16.87 -8.55 16.64
CA ALA A 19 17.35 -8.97 17.95
C ALA A 19 17.49 -10.51 18.05
N CYS A 20 16.57 -11.26 17.48
CA CYS A 20 16.67 -12.71 17.40
C CYS A 20 17.81 -13.18 16.47
N GLU A 21 18.10 -12.47 15.39
CA GLU A 21 19.28 -12.72 14.55
C GLU A 21 20.58 -12.48 15.33
N GLU A 22 20.63 -11.46 16.17
CA GLU A 22 21.76 -11.19 17.07
C GLU A 22 21.97 -12.33 18.07
N LEU A 23 20.89 -12.87 18.69
CA LEU A 23 20.98 -14.04 19.56
C LEU A 23 21.57 -15.26 18.85
N ILE A 24 21.18 -15.48 17.58
CA ILE A 24 21.73 -16.58 16.77
C ILE A 24 23.22 -16.35 16.48
N VAL A 25 23.62 -15.14 16.10
CA VAL A 25 25.03 -14.79 15.82
C VAL A 25 25.91 -14.93 17.07
N MET A 26 25.36 -14.62 18.25
CA MET A 26 26.05 -14.79 19.54
C MET A 26 26.19 -16.26 19.97
N GLY A 27 25.70 -17.23 19.17
CA GLY A 27 25.76 -18.64 19.52
C GLY A 27 24.84 -19.07 20.66
N ARG A 28 23.82 -18.28 20.99
CA ARG A 28 22.91 -18.52 22.12
C ARG A 28 21.72 -19.42 21.75
N VAL A 29 21.64 -19.88 20.50
CA VAL A 29 20.50 -20.65 20.01
C VAL A 29 20.96 -21.98 19.43
N THR A 30 20.33 -23.07 19.86
CA THR A 30 20.56 -24.40 19.29
C THR A 30 19.26 -25.01 18.77
N VAL A 31 19.35 -25.86 17.75
CA VAL A 31 18.25 -26.66 17.19
C VAL A 31 18.69 -28.11 17.22
N ASN A 32 17.94 -28.96 17.90
CA ASN A 32 18.25 -30.39 18.07
C ASN A 32 19.67 -30.67 18.63
N GLY A 33 20.22 -29.74 19.43
CA GLY A 33 21.54 -29.81 20.01
C GLY A 33 22.65 -29.21 19.16
N GLU A 34 22.40 -28.83 17.91
CA GLU A 34 23.37 -28.19 17.03
C GLU A 34 23.26 -26.66 17.11
N MET A 35 24.38 -25.95 17.02
CA MET A 35 24.45 -24.49 17.01
C MET A 35 23.73 -23.94 15.77
N ALA A 36 22.80 -23.01 15.97
CA ALA A 36 22.12 -22.39 14.86
C ALA A 36 22.94 -21.26 14.22
N GLU A 37 22.84 -21.13 12.90
CA GLU A 37 23.48 -20.08 12.11
C GLU A 37 22.44 -19.11 11.52
N LEU A 38 22.91 -17.94 11.04
CA LEU A 38 22.05 -17.01 10.32
C LEU A 38 21.40 -17.69 9.10
N GLY A 39 20.08 -17.68 9.08
CA GLY A 39 19.32 -18.33 8.02
C GLY A 39 18.81 -19.72 8.35
N SER A 40 19.20 -20.32 9.46
CA SER A 40 18.69 -21.58 9.98
C SER A 40 17.16 -21.58 10.02
N LYS A 41 16.59 -22.76 9.77
CA LYS A 41 15.16 -23.03 9.83
C LYS A 41 14.87 -24.13 10.82
N ALA A 42 13.70 -24.13 11.40
CA ALA A 42 13.21 -25.19 12.26
C ALA A 42 11.69 -25.34 12.14
N ASP A 43 11.19 -26.51 12.48
CA ASP A 43 9.77 -26.73 12.69
C ASP A 43 9.49 -26.66 14.21
N PRO A 44 8.86 -25.58 14.71
CA PRO A 44 8.68 -25.39 16.16
C PRO A 44 7.82 -26.47 16.84
N LYS A 45 7.15 -27.34 16.05
CA LYS A 45 6.35 -28.46 16.55
C LYS A 45 7.10 -29.79 16.61
N LYS A 46 8.28 -29.87 15.98
CA LYS A 46 9.06 -31.10 15.85
C LYS A 46 10.46 -30.98 16.43
N ASP A 47 11.08 -29.80 16.24
CA ASP A 47 12.46 -29.55 16.60
C ASP A 47 12.56 -29.01 18.02
N THR A 48 13.56 -29.45 18.74
CA THR A 48 13.91 -28.93 20.06
C THR A 48 14.77 -27.68 19.87
N ILE A 49 14.16 -26.52 20.08
CA ILE A 49 14.86 -25.23 20.00
C ILE A 49 15.23 -24.83 21.43
N ARG A 50 16.47 -24.38 21.65
CA ARG A 50 16.94 -23.85 22.95
C ARG A 50 17.51 -22.45 22.75
N VAL A 51 17.29 -21.62 23.77
CA VAL A 51 17.94 -20.30 23.92
C VAL A 51 18.55 -20.25 25.29
N ASP A 52 19.87 -20.00 25.39
CA ASP A 52 20.63 -20.06 26.64
C ASP A 52 20.36 -21.38 27.42
N ASP A 53 20.43 -22.50 26.73
CA ASP A 53 20.16 -23.85 27.24
C ASP A 53 18.70 -24.12 27.70
N ALA A 54 17.84 -23.11 27.77
CA ALA A 54 16.43 -23.29 28.08
C ALA A 54 15.64 -23.74 26.83
N VAL A 55 14.84 -24.80 26.99
CA VAL A 55 13.98 -25.30 25.90
C VAL A 55 12.86 -24.28 25.61
N LEU A 56 12.73 -23.89 24.36
CA LEU A 56 11.67 -23.01 23.90
C LEU A 56 10.32 -23.69 24.00
N GLN A 57 9.46 -23.19 24.89
CA GLN A 57 8.05 -23.60 24.96
C GLN A 57 7.29 -22.87 23.87
N TYR A 58 7.15 -23.48 22.68
CA TYR A 58 6.44 -22.86 21.58
C TYR A 58 4.94 -23.07 21.70
N SER A 59 4.21 -21.98 21.83
CA SER A 59 2.77 -21.93 21.56
C SER A 59 2.50 -20.90 20.46
N GLU A 60 1.64 -21.24 19.49
CA GLU A 60 1.27 -20.26 18.46
C GLU A 60 0.36 -19.19 19.09
N PRO A 61 0.81 -17.91 19.12
CA PRO A 61 0.01 -16.87 19.76
C PRO A 61 -1.27 -16.62 18.97
N GLU A 62 -2.34 -16.30 19.67
CA GLU A 62 -3.59 -15.87 19.06
C GLU A 62 -3.33 -14.66 18.16
N LYS A 63 -4.01 -14.62 17.00
CA LYS A 63 -3.83 -13.55 16.03
C LYS A 63 -4.65 -12.33 16.42
N VAL A 64 -3.97 -11.23 16.67
CA VAL A 64 -4.54 -9.94 17.07
C VAL A 64 -4.50 -8.96 15.90
N TYR A 65 -5.58 -8.20 15.74
CA TYR A 65 -5.72 -7.19 14.68
C TYR A 65 -6.34 -5.93 15.25
N ILE A 66 -5.56 -4.87 15.40
CA ILE A 66 -5.98 -3.61 16.00
C ILE A 66 -5.90 -2.49 14.96
N MET A 67 -7.02 -1.84 14.72
CA MET A 67 -7.10 -0.62 13.92
C MET A 67 -6.98 0.59 14.83
N LEU A 68 -6.02 1.47 14.55
CA LEU A 68 -5.80 2.74 15.24
C LEU A 68 -5.93 3.90 14.26
N ASN A 69 -6.62 4.97 14.65
CA ASN A 69 -6.50 6.26 13.98
C ASN A 69 -5.30 7.02 14.57
N LYS A 70 -4.14 6.86 13.95
CA LYS A 70 -2.88 7.45 14.41
C LYS A 70 -2.94 8.98 14.42
N PRO A 71 -2.70 9.66 15.55
CA PRO A 71 -2.57 11.10 15.60
C PRO A 71 -1.32 11.62 14.84
N ARG A 72 -1.31 12.91 14.52
CA ARG A 72 -0.07 13.60 14.11
C ARG A 72 0.95 13.57 15.24
N PHE A 73 2.21 13.67 14.86
CA PHE A 73 3.33 13.75 15.79
C PHE A 73 3.44 12.55 16.73
N VAL A 74 3.08 11.38 16.21
CA VAL A 74 3.26 10.07 16.82
C VAL A 74 4.03 9.19 15.86
N LEU A 75 5.05 8.47 16.37
CA LEU A 75 5.85 7.52 15.58
C LEU A 75 5.05 6.26 15.25
N SER A 76 5.30 5.69 14.08
CA SER A 76 4.74 4.38 13.68
C SER A 76 5.61 3.21 14.14
N ASP A 77 6.85 3.46 14.51
CA ASP A 77 7.82 2.43 14.90
C ASP A 77 8.06 2.46 16.42
N ARG A 78 8.56 1.34 16.95
CA ARG A 78 9.09 1.24 18.30
C ARG A 78 10.62 1.43 18.22
N ASP A 79 11.09 2.56 18.69
CA ASP A 79 12.51 2.87 18.82
C ASP A 79 12.79 3.26 20.26
N PRO A 80 13.47 2.39 21.05
CA PRO A 80 13.77 2.71 22.45
C PRO A 80 14.68 3.92 22.63
N SER A 81 15.45 4.30 21.61
CA SER A 81 16.35 5.47 21.64
C SER A 81 15.62 6.78 21.32
N ASP A 82 14.41 6.71 20.76
CA ASP A 82 13.61 7.89 20.39
C ASP A 82 12.58 8.21 21.50
N PRO A 83 12.71 9.33 22.21
CA PRO A 83 11.81 9.67 23.32
C PRO A 83 10.41 10.08 22.88
N ARG A 84 10.17 10.21 21.57
CA ARG A 84 8.87 10.61 21.05
C ARG A 84 7.83 9.51 21.23
N ARG A 85 6.59 9.92 21.47
CA ARG A 85 5.45 9.01 21.59
C ARG A 85 5.27 8.17 20.33
N SER A 86 5.06 6.87 20.47
CA SER A 86 4.78 5.94 19.38
C SER A 86 3.35 5.39 19.43
N VAL A 87 2.90 4.74 18.36
CA VAL A 87 1.59 4.07 18.30
C VAL A 87 1.45 2.97 19.37
N PHE A 88 2.57 2.38 19.78
CA PHE A 88 2.60 1.32 20.79
C PHE A 88 2.36 1.82 22.22
N SER A 89 2.50 3.14 22.48
CA SER A 89 2.12 3.75 23.76
C SER A 89 0.66 4.20 23.78
N ILE A 90 -0.07 4.09 22.68
CA ILE A 90 -1.50 4.39 22.59
C ILE A 90 -2.32 3.12 22.75
N VAL A 91 -1.85 2.04 22.16
CA VAL A 91 -2.55 0.75 22.14
C VAL A 91 -2.10 -0.07 23.34
N GLU A 92 -3.03 -0.44 24.22
CA GLU A 92 -2.77 -1.31 25.35
C GLU A 92 -2.41 -2.73 24.86
N ASN A 93 -1.61 -3.45 25.63
CA ASN A 93 -1.18 -4.83 25.32
C ASN A 93 -0.62 -4.99 23.91
N SER A 94 0.16 -4.00 23.46
CA SER A 94 0.75 -3.97 22.11
C SER A 94 2.03 -4.79 21.98
N ASP A 95 2.42 -5.58 22.99
CA ASP A 95 3.61 -6.41 22.93
C ASP A 95 3.47 -7.52 21.88
N GLY A 96 4.55 -7.74 21.13
CA GLY A 96 4.53 -8.67 20.00
C GLY A 96 3.78 -8.19 18.75
N LEU A 97 3.09 -7.04 18.81
CA LEU A 97 2.47 -6.45 17.63
C LEU A 97 3.46 -5.60 16.83
N PHE A 98 3.20 -5.48 15.53
CA PHE A 98 3.91 -4.58 14.62
C PHE A 98 2.93 -3.91 13.68
N VAL A 99 3.34 -2.78 13.10
CA VAL A 99 2.48 -1.98 12.20
C VAL A 99 2.48 -2.54 10.77
N VAL A 100 1.33 -2.48 10.13
CA VAL A 100 1.13 -2.83 8.72
C VAL A 100 1.19 -1.57 7.86
N GLY A 101 2.37 -1.29 7.31
CA GLY A 101 2.59 -0.10 6.51
C GLY A 101 2.58 1.19 7.35
N ARG A 102 3.76 1.73 7.55
CA ARG A 102 3.97 2.94 8.36
C ARG A 102 3.27 4.17 7.81
N LEU A 103 3.02 5.11 8.69
CA LEU A 103 2.72 6.51 8.41
C LEU A 103 3.87 7.36 8.95
N ASP A 104 4.20 8.45 8.25
CA ASP A 104 5.20 9.39 8.73
C ASP A 104 4.74 10.05 10.04
N PHE A 105 5.68 10.66 10.79
CA PHE A 105 5.42 11.38 12.04
C PHE A 105 4.33 12.44 11.91
N GLU A 106 4.35 13.20 10.80
CA GLU A 106 3.38 14.25 10.50
C GLU A 106 2.09 13.76 9.84
N SER A 107 1.99 12.46 9.50
CA SER A 107 0.82 11.87 8.82
C SER A 107 -0.12 11.25 9.83
N GLU A 108 -1.39 11.19 9.50
CA GLU A 108 -2.49 10.78 10.35
C GLU A 108 -3.28 9.61 9.75
N GLY A 109 -4.16 9.04 10.57
CA GLY A 109 -5.20 8.16 10.10
C GLY A 109 -4.92 6.69 10.32
N LEU A 110 -5.58 5.87 9.53
CA LEU A 110 -5.63 4.42 9.69
C LEU A 110 -4.26 3.77 9.67
N ILE A 111 -3.91 3.13 10.77
CA ILE A 111 -2.80 2.18 10.87
C ILE A 111 -3.32 0.88 11.47
N LEU A 112 -2.84 -0.25 10.96
CA LEU A 112 -3.18 -1.58 11.46
C LEU A 112 -1.98 -2.13 12.23
N LEU A 113 -2.22 -2.61 13.46
CA LEU A 113 -1.24 -3.35 14.26
C LEU A 113 -1.69 -4.82 14.32
N THR A 114 -0.74 -5.75 14.22
CA THR A 114 -1.03 -7.18 14.26
C THR A 114 0.24 -8.00 14.57
N ASN A 115 0.07 -9.23 15.01
CA ASN A 115 1.12 -10.26 15.07
C ASN A 115 1.05 -11.25 13.87
N ASP A 116 0.13 -11.04 12.91
CA ASP A 116 0.03 -11.83 11.67
C ASP A 116 0.99 -11.29 10.60
N GLY A 117 2.22 -11.80 10.59
CA GLY A 117 3.27 -11.34 9.66
C GLY A 117 2.98 -11.68 8.19
N GLU A 118 2.18 -12.70 7.92
CA GLU A 118 1.82 -13.05 6.54
C GLU A 118 0.84 -12.03 5.96
N LEU A 119 -0.23 -11.74 6.71
CA LEU A 119 -1.21 -10.71 6.33
C LEU A 119 -0.53 -9.34 6.20
N ALA A 120 0.31 -8.97 7.18
CA ALA A 120 1.04 -7.70 7.17
C ALA A 120 1.92 -7.53 5.92
N ASN A 121 2.69 -8.56 5.57
CA ASN A 121 3.52 -8.54 4.36
C ASN A 121 2.67 -8.38 3.09
N LYS A 122 1.57 -9.14 2.97
CA LYS A 122 0.71 -9.09 1.79
C LYS A 122 -0.04 -7.77 1.64
N LEU A 123 -0.36 -7.07 2.74
CA LEU A 123 -1.01 -5.75 2.73
C LEU A 123 -0.03 -4.61 2.45
N SER A 124 1.21 -4.70 2.99
CA SER A 124 2.16 -3.59 2.93
C SER A 124 3.09 -3.64 1.72
N HIS A 125 3.53 -4.83 1.30
CA HIS A 125 4.57 -4.96 0.28
C HIS A 125 4.06 -4.57 -1.13
N PRO A 126 4.78 -3.70 -1.87
CA PRO A 126 4.34 -3.13 -3.15
C PRO A 126 3.99 -4.17 -4.22
N ARG A 127 4.67 -5.36 -4.22
CA ARG A 127 4.40 -6.43 -5.19
C ARG A 127 2.96 -6.92 -5.20
N TYR A 128 2.24 -6.78 -4.08
CA TYR A 128 0.84 -7.20 -3.98
C TYR A 128 -0.15 -6.12 -4.43
N GLY A 129 0.30 -4.87 -4.59
CA GLY A 129 -0.48 -3.77 -5.15
C GLY A 129 -1.78 -3.49 -4.40
N LYS A 130 -1.78 -3.60 -3.06
CA LYS A 130 -2.98 -3.35 -2.27
C LYS A 130 -3.22 -1.85 -2.15
N GLU A 131 -4.44 -1.45 -2.49
CA GLU A 131 -4.83 -0.05 -2.48
C GLU A 131 -4.75 0.57 -1.08
N LYS A 132 -4.33 1.82 -1.05
CA LYS A 132 -4.40 2.71 0.11
C LYS A 132 -5.06 4.00 -0.33
N GLU A 133 -5.98 4.49 0.46
CA GLU A 133 -6.71 5.73 0.18
C GLU A 133 -6.38 6.78 1.21
N TYR A 134 -6.16 7.98 0.71
CA TYR A 134 -5.77 9.14 1.52
C TYR A 134 -6.69 10.32 1.25
N GLN A 135 -7.00 11.07 2.31
CA GLN A 135 -7.45 12.44 2.23
C GLN A 135 -6.23 13.36 2.37
N VAL A 136 -6.05 14.24 1.40
CA VAL A 136 -4.86 15.09 1.26
C VAL A 136 -5.27 16.54 1.15
N LEU A 137 -4.93 17.35 2.15
CA LEU A 137 -5.10 18.81 2.07
C LEU A 137 -3.87 19.41 1.42
N VAL A 138 -4.05 20.08 0.29
CA VAL A 138 -3.02 20.84 -0.42
C VAL A 138 -3.17 22.35 -0.14
N ALA A 139 -2.04 23.07 -0.11
CA ALA A 139 -1.99 24.49 0.24
C ALA A 139 -2.60 25.41 -0.83
N LYS A 140 -2.72 24.93 -2.07
CA LYS A 140 -3.24 25.68 -3.22
C LYS A 140 -4.31 24.86 -3.92
N ARG A 141 -5.22 25.52 -4.64
CA ARG A 141 -6.17 24.85 -5.54
C ARG A 141 -5.38 24.23 -6.70
N PRO A 142 -5.50 22.91 -6.95
CA PRO A 142 -4.80 22.27 -8.04
C PRO A 142 -5.40 22.69 -9.38
N ASP A 143 -4.57 22.85 -10.39
CA ASP A 143 -5.00 22.95 -11.78
C ASP A 143 -5.07 21.56 -12.46
N ASP A 144 -5.65 21.52 -13.68
CA ASP A 144 -5.83 20.26 -14.43
C ASP A 144 -4.48 19.64 -14.82
N LYS A 145 -3.45 20.43 -15.09
CA LYS A 145 -2.11 19.97 -15.44
C LYS A 145 -1.46 19.25 -14.27
N GLN A 146 -1.56 19.81 -13.06
CA GLN A 146 -1.04 19.22 -11.82
C GLN A 146 -1.79 17.91 -11.49
N LEU A 147 -3.12 17.90 -11.57
CA LEU A 147 -3.92 16.69 -11.35
C LEU A 147 -3.61 15.61 -12.39
N LYS A 148 -3.45 15.97 -13.66
CA LYS A 148 -3.06 15.05 -14.72
C LYS A 148 -1.66 14.46 -14.49
N ALA A 149 -0.70 15.28 -14.10
CA ALA A 149 0.65 14.82 -13.77
C ALA A 149 0.61 13.81 -12.61
N TRP A 150 -0.09 14.11 -11.52
CA TRP A 150 -0.22 13.19 -10.39
C TRP A 150 -0.85 11.86 -10.77
N ARG A 151 -1.93 11.89 -11.59
CA ARG A 151 -2.62 10.67 -12.05
C ARG A 151 -1.75 9.74 -12.89
N HIS A 152 -0.85 10.30 -13.72
CA HIS A 152 0.02 9.52 -14.61
C HIS A 152 1.37 9.14 -13.99
N GLY A 153 1.64 9.64 -12.80
CA GLY A 153 2.92 9.47 -12.11
C GLY A 153 3.94 10.54 -12.48
N VAL A 154 4.74 10.89 -11.47
CA VAL A 154 5.73 11.97 -11.48
C VAL A 154 7.12 11.38 -11.28
N VAL A 155 8.13 11.91 -11.96
CA VAL A 155 9.53 11.58 -11.67
C VAL A 155 9.95 12.36 -10.45
N LEU A 156 10.41 11.65 -9.41
CA LEU A 156 10.85 12.23 -8.14
C LEU A 156 12.35 12.59 -8.18
N GLU A 157 12.85 13.19 -7.11
CA GLU A 157 14.25 13.63 -7.00
C GLU A 157 15.27 12.46 -7.13
N ASP A 158 14.87 11.23 -6.80
CA ASP A 158 15.67 10.02 -6.96
C ASP A 158 15.73 9.51 -8.42
N GLY A 159 15.10 10.20 -9.37
CA GLY A 159 15.02 9.84 -10.79
C GLY A 159 13.95 8.80 -11.11
N GLU A 160 13.30 8.20 -10.10
CA GLU A 160 12.31 7.15 -10.29
C GLU A 160 10.93 7.73 -10.51
N LYS A 161 10.21 7.22 -11.52
CA LYS A 161 8.82 7.59 -11.76
C LYS A 161 7.90 6.87 -10.80
N THR A 162 6.95 7.61 -10.19
CA THR A 162 5.89 7.02 -9.37
C THR A 162 4.87 6.28 -10.22
N GLY A 163 4.21 5.28 -9.62
CA GLY A 163 3.07 4.61 -10.24
C GLY A 163 1.87 5.55 -10.41
N PRO A 164 0.89 5.16 -11.23
CA PRO A 164 -0.34 5.93 -11.41
C PRO A 164 -1.18 5.93 -10.14
N ALA A 165 -1.90 7.02 -9.91
CA ALA A 165 -2.84 7.17 -8.80
C ALA A 165 -4.20 7.69 -9.29
N GLN A 166 -5.28 7.36 -8.55
CA GLN A 166 -6.56 8.04 -8.73
C GLN A 166 -6.56 9.29 -7.87
N VAL A 167 -6.77 10.46 -8.47
CA VAL A 167 -6.75 11.73 -7.76
C VAL A 167 -7.98 12.55 -8.15
N HIS A 168 -8.78 12.91 -7.15
CA HIS A 168 -9.99 13.69 -7.31
C HIS A 168 -10.05 14.82 -6.29
N VAL A 169 -10.53 15.99 -6.69
CA VAL A 169 -10.82 17.08 -5.75
C VAL A 169 -12.12 16.73 -5.03
N SER A 170 -12.06 16.62 -3.70
CA SER A 170 -13.23 16.30 -2.87
C SER A 170 -13.96 17.58 -2.43
N SER A 171 -13.21 18.63 -2.03
CA SER A 171 -13.79 19.91 -1.62
C SER A 171 -12.73 21.01 -1.65
N LEU A 172 -13.17 22.25 -1.69
CA LEU A 172 -12.30 23.42 -1.54
C LEU A 172 -12.14 23.75 -0.05
N SER A 173 -10.96 24.25 0.34
CA SER A 173 -10.64 24.63 1.72
C SER A 173 -9.79 25.91 1.73
N GLY A 174 -10.43 27.05 1.86
CA GLY A 174 -9.78 28.36 1.74
C GLY A 174 -9.03 28.53 0.42
N LYS A 175 -7.73 28.79 0.49
CA LYS A 175 -6.85 28.88 -0.68
C LYS A 175 -6.44 27.51 -1.24
N GLY A 176 -6.69 26.43 -0.48
CA GLY A 176 -6.33 25.04 -0.83
C GLY A 176 -7.51 24.21 -1.27
N ALA A 177 -7.30 22.88 -1.29
CA ALA A 177 -8.32 21.89 -1.58
C ALA A 177 -8.03 20.56 -0.86
N TRP A 178 -9.08 19.82 -0.54
CA TRP A 178 -9.00 18.43 -0.16
C TRP A 178 -9.04 17.55 -1.40
N LEU A 179 -8.09 16.62 -1.48
CA LEU A 179 -8.00 15.62 -2.55
C LEU A 179 -8.22 14.23 -1.97
N ARG A 180 -8.97 13.41 -2.69
CA ARG A 180 -9.02 11.96 -2.50
C ARG A 180 -7.96 11.33 -3.39
N VAL A 181 -7.01 10.62 -2.78
CA VAL A 181 -5.90 9.97 -3.50
C VAL A 181 -5.94 8.47 -3.21
N VAL A 182 -6.05 7.64 -4.26
CA VAL A 182 -5.96 6.17 -4.14
C VAL A 182 -4.74 5.69 -4.92
N MET A 183 -3.88 4.91 -4.25
CA MET A 183 -2.64 4.40 -4.83
C MET A 183 -2.35 2.98 -4.35
N THR A 184 -1.56 2.23 -5.12
CA THR A 184 -1.22 0.82 -4.84
C THR A 184 0.21 0.62 -4.33
N GLU A 185 0.98 1.66 -4.27
CA GLU A 185 2.35 1.68 -3.77
C GLU A 185 2.46 2.61 -2.54
N GLY A 186 3.64 2.75 -1.96
CA GLY A 186 3.84 3.59 -0.78
C GLY A 186 5.34 3.71 -0.50
N ARG A 187 6.06 4.48 -1.34
CA ARG A 187 7.46 4.84 -1.11
C ARG A 187 7.55 5.85 0.04
N LYS A 188 8.73 5.96 0.65
CA LYS A 188 8.96 6.91 1.74
C LYS A 188 8.54 8.32 1.31
N ARG A 189 7.62 8.92 2.06
CA ARG A 189 7.08 10.29 1.86
C ARG A 189 6.52 10.60 0.45
N GLN A 190 6.20 9.58 -0.35
CA GLN A 190 5.86 9.69 -1.78
C GLN A 190 4.82 10.77 -2.08
N ILE A 191 3.70 10.83 -1.37
CA ILE A 191 2.65 11.84 -1.58
C ILE A 191 3.19 13.25 -1.35
N ARG A 192 4.06 13.46 -0.36
CA ARG A 192 4.67 14.75 -0.06
C ARG A 192 5.68 15.14 -1.12
N GLU A 193 6.49 14.20 -1.61
CA GLU A 193 7.45 14.43 -2.69
C GLU A 193 6.74 14.74 -4.02
N ILE A 194 5.68 14.00 -4.36
CA ILE A 194 4.85 14.33 -5.53
C ILE A 194 4.31 15.78 -5.40
N GLY A 195 3.72 16.11 -4.24
CA GLY A 195 3.17 17.44 -4.00
C GLY A 195 4.21 18.53 -4.17
N LYS A 196 5.45 18.32 -3.67
CA LYS A 196 6.59 19.24 -3.85
C LYS A 196 6.93 19.41 -5.33
N THR A 197 7.08 18.30 -6.06
CA THR A 197 7.49 18.30 -7.48
C THR A 197 6.47 18.99 -8.38
N ILE A 198 5.19 18.83 -8.14
CA ILE A 198 4.13 19.46 -8.95
C ILE A 198 3.67 20.83 -8.42
N GLY A 199 4.31 21.38 -7.38
CA GLY A 199 3.96 22.68 -6.81
C GLY A 199 2.66 22.72 -6.01
N LEU A 200 2.23 21.58 -5.43
CA LEU A 200 1.09 21.43 -4.52
C LEU A 200 1.55 20.98 -3.13
N PRO A 201 2.10 21.86 -2.28
CA PRO A 201 2.57 21.49 -0.95
C PRO A 201 1.46 20.85 -0.10
N ILE A 202 1.80 19.73 0.54
CA ILE A 202 0.87 18.95 1.37
C ILE A 202 0.82 19.54 2.78
N VAL A 203 -0.33 20.02 3.20
CA VAL A 203 -0.60 20.58 4.53
C VAL A 203 -0.99 19.46 5.51
N ARG A 204 -1.89 18.56 5.06
CA ARG A 204 -2.39 17.46 5.89
C ARG A 204 -2.53 16.18 5.07
N LEU A 205 -2.18 15.05 5.67
CA LEU A 205 -2.21 13.73 5.01
C LEU A 205 -2.82 12.72 5.96
N ILE A 206 -3.98 12.18 5.61
CA ILE A 206 -4.76 11.26 6.43
C ILE A 206 -5.01 10.00 5.62
N ARG A 207 -4.52 8.84 6.06
CA ARG A 207 -4.89 7.55 5.46
C ARG A 207 -6.24 7.10 6.00
N VAL A 208 -7.22 6.92 5.12
CA VAL A 208 -8.60 6.56 5.51
C VAL A 208 -8.95 5.10 5.19
N ARG A 209 -8.19 4.43 4.29
CA ARG A 209 -8.46 3.04 3.90
C ARG A 209 -7.17 2.29 3.57
N ILE A 210 -7.13 1.00 3.92
CA ILE A 210 -6.11 0.01 3.51
C ILE A 210 -6.86 -1.20 2.97
N GLY A 211 -6.79 -1.46 1.66
CA GLY A 211 -7.53 -2.53 1.01
C GLY A 211 -9.03 -2.40 1.25
N THR A 212 -9.63 -3.37 1.94
CA THR A 212 -11.05 -3.37 2.32
C THR A 212 -11.31 -2.79 3.71
N LEU A 213 -10.26 -2.42 4.46
CA LEU A 213 -10.39 -1.87 5.80
C LEU A 213 -10.52 -0.34 5.73
N GLU A 214 -11.65 0.18 6.13
CA GLU A 214 -11.95 1.61 6.25
C GLU A 214 -11.84 2.07 7.71
N MET A 215 -11.35 3.28 7.92
CA MET A 215 -11.21 3.87 9.25
C MET A 215 -12.58 4.15 9.90
N GLY A 216 -13.58 4.53 9.10
CA GLY A 216 -14.89 4.92 9.60
C GLY A 216 -14.82 6.15 10.52
N ASP A 217 -15.64 6.15 11.56
CA ASP A 217 -15.79 7.26 12.51
C ASP A 217 -14.79 7.24 13.68
N LEU A 218 -13.74 6.41 13.59
CA LEU A 218 -12.73 6.29 14.64
C LEU A 218 -12.01 7.64 14.83
N LYS A 219 -12.10 8.22 16.03
CA LYS A 219 -11.49 9.52 16.32
C LYS A 219 -9.97 9.41 16.45
N SER A 220 -9.29 10.54 16.31
CA SER A 220 -7.82 10.60 16.44
C SER A 220 -7.35 10.10 17.80
N GLY A 221 -6.48 9.10 17.81
CA GLY A 221 -5.98 8.43 19.01
C GLY A 221 -6.85 7.25 19.48
N GLU A 222 -8.04 7.06 18.94
CA GLU A 222 -8.87 5.91 19.26
C GLU A 222 -8.41 4.67 18.48
N TYR A 223 -8.55 3.51 19.09
CA TYR A 223 -8.29 2.22 18.47
C TYR A 223 -9.38 1.21 18.81
N LYS A 224 -9.50 0.18 18.00
CA LYS A 224 -10.39 -0.95 18.24
C LYS A 224 -9.87 -2.23 17.58
N GLU A 225 -10.24 -3.35 18.10
CA GLU A 225 -10.03 -4.64 17.45
C GLU A 225 -10.89 -4.79 16.20
N LEU A 226 -10.38 -5.49 15.21
CA LEU A 226 -11.16 -5.85 14.03
C LEU A 226 -12.12 -6.99 14.37
N ASN A 227 -13.35 -6.87 13.90
CA ASN A 227 -14.27 -7.98 13.96
C ASN A 227 -13.92 -9.06 12.92
N GLU A 228 -14.49 -10.27 13.10
CA GLU A 228 -14.23 -11.42 12.22
C GLU A 228 -14.49 -11.11 10.73
N ASN A 229 -15.53 -10.35 10.41
CA ASN A 229 -15.87 -10.02 9.02
C ASN A 229 -14.81 -9.14 8.38
N GLN A 230 -14.25 -8.18 9.12
CA GLN A 230 -13.14 -7.33 8.66
C GLN A 230 -11.88 -8.17 8.44
N VAL A 231 -11.55 -9.08 9.35
CA VAL A 231 -10.41 -10.00 9.22
C VAL A 231 -10.60 -10.95 8.03
N LYS A 232 -11.78 -11.56 7.88
CA LYS A 232 -12.13 -12.41 6.71
C LYS A 232 -11.99 -11.64 5.40
N SER A 233 -12.47 -10.41 5.34
CA SER A 233 -12.37 -9.53 4.16
C SER A 233 -10.92 -9.19 3.80
N LEU A 234 -10.08 -8.86 4.79
CA LEU A 234 -8.65 -8.63 4.57
C LEU A 234 -7.92 -9.89 4.09
N ARG A 235 -8.20 -11.05 4.69
CA ARG A 235 -7.63 -12.34 4.27
C ARG A 235 -8.06 -12.71 2.85
N ALA A 236 -9.32 -12.54 2.49
CA ALA A 236 -9.81 -12.75 1.13
C ALA A 236 -9.12 -11.82 0.12
N LEU A 237 -8.93 -10.54 0.47
CA LEU A 237 -8.21 -9.59 -0.36
C LEU A 237 -6.77 -10.05 -0.66
N VAL A 238 -6.08 -10.69 0.27
CA VAL A 238 -4.68 -11.09 0.13
C VAL A 238 -4.47 -12.55 -0.31
N SER A 239 -5.52 -13.35 -0.42
CA SER A 239 -5.45 -14.76 -0.88
C SER A 239 -5.09 -14.89 -2.36
N GLY A 240 -5.31 -13.83 -3.17
CA GLY A 240 -5.01 -13.85 -4.60
C GLY A 240 -3.52 -13.73 -4.92
N LYS A 241 -3.13 -14.21 -6.13
CA LYS A 241 -1.75 -14.09 -6.63
C LYS A 241 -1.27 -12.64 -6.65
N PRO A 242 0.03 -12.39 -6.46
CA PRO A 242 0.65 -11.07 -6.58
C PRO A 242 0.31 -10.38 -7.92
N ARG A 243 0.21 -9.05 -7.91
CA ARG A 243 -0.09 -8.26 -9.12
C ARG A 243 0.92 -8.53 -10.24
N ALA A 244 2.20 -8.66 -9.89
CA ALA A 244 3.26 -8.97 -10.84
C ALA A 244 3.04 -10.31 -11.55
N GLU A 245 2.64 -11.36 -10.84
CA GLU A 245 2.33 -12.67 -11.42
C GLU A 245 1.07 -12.62 -12.29
N LYS A 246 0.05 -11.85 -11.89
CA LYS A 246 -1.15 -11.65 -12.72
C LYS A 246 -0.83 -10.93 -14.03
N GLN A 247 0.06 -9.94 -14.00
CA GLN A 247 0.52 -9.24 -15.19
C GLN A 247 1.37 -10.16 -16.07
N ALA A 248 2.32 -10.89 -15.50
CA ALA A 248 3.13 -11.87 -16.24
C ALA A 248 2.27 -12.95 -16.91
N ALA A 249 1.28 -13.50 -16.19
CA ALA A 249 0.34 -14.48 -16.74
C ALA A 249 -0.54 -13.89 -17.86
N ALA A 250 -0.96 -12.63 -17.74
CA ALA A 250 -1.71 -11.92 -18.79
C ALA A 250 -0.84 -11.70 -20.05
N TYR A 251 0.42 -11.30 -19.90
CA TYR A 251 1.36 -11.17 -21.01
C TYR A 251 1.70 -12.49 -21.67
N ALA A 252 1.85 -13.58 -20.89
CA ALA A 252 2.06 -14.92 -21.42
C ALA A 252 0.87 -15.38 -22.29
N LYS A 253 -0.37 -15.21 -21.80
CA LYS A 253 -1.59 -15.51 -22.57
C LYS A 253 -1.71 -14.70 -23.87
N LEU A 254 -1.34 -13.42 -23.85
CA LEU A 254 -1.30 -12.56 -25.04
C LEU A 254 -0.21 -12.99 -26.02
N GLY A 255 0.93 -13.46 -25.52
CA GLY A 255 2.02 -14.02 -26.33
C GLY A 255 1.62 -15.33 -27.03
N GLU A 256 0.91 -16.22 -26.33
CA GLU A 256 0.36 -17.46 -26.90
C GLU A 256 -0.68 -17.17 -27.98
N GLN A 257 -1.60 -16.24 -27.76
CA GLN A 257 -2.59 -15.85 -28.78
C GLN A 257 -1.96 -15.23 -30.04
N ARG A 258 -0.79 -14.57 -29.90
CA ARG A 258 -0.04 -14.05 -31.05
C ARG A 258 0.70 -15.14 -31.83
N LYS A 259 1.15 -16.23 -31.18
CA LYS A 259 1.80 -17.38 -31.87
C LYS A 259 0.84 -18.21 -32.70
N PHE A 260 -0.47 -18.21 -32.41
CA PHE A 260 -1.50 -18.95 -33.16
C PHE A 260 -2.06 -18.20 -34.37
N ARG A 261 -1.70 -16.94 -34.61
CA ARG A 261 -2.06 -16.27 -35.89
C ARG A 261 -1.03 -16.65 -36.95
N LYS A 262 -1.43 -17.53 -37.84
CA LYS A 262 -0.66 -17.86 -39.07
C LYS A 262 -0.46 -16.57 -39.88
N PRO A 263 0.75 -16.30 -40.43
CA PRO A 263 0.95 -15.19 -41.37
C PRO A 263 0.16 -15.51 -42.65
N GLY A 264 -0.88 -14.76 -42.92
CA GLY A 264 -1.64 -14.90 -44.18
C GLY A 264 -3.12 -14.53 -44.14
N GLU A 265 -3.77 -14.41 -42.99
CA GLU A 265 -5.17 -13.98 -42.97
C GLU A 265 -5.29 -12.43 -42.89
N GLN A 266 -5.17 -11.79 -44.04
CA GLN A 266 -5.65 -10.44 -44.22
C GLN A 266 -7.17 -10.49 -44.33
N LYS A 267 -7.87 -9.78 -43.41
CA LYS A 267 -9.32 -9.53 -43.59
C LYS A 267 -9.51 -8.79 -44.90
N PRO A 268 -10.45 -9.21 -45.80
CA PRO A 268 -10.75 -8.47 -47.02
C PRO A 268 -11.21 -7.05 -46.62
N LEU A 269 -10.55 -6.05 -47.19
CA LEU A 269 -10.97 -4.66 -47.12
C LEU A 269 -12.44 -4.55 -47.57
N HIS A 270 -13.31 -4.16 -46.67
CA HIS A 270 -14.69 -3.81 -47.01
C HIS A 270 -14.67 -2.74 -48.12
N LYS A 271 -15.04 -3.12 -49.33
CA LYS A 271 -15.31 -2.17 -50.43
C LYS A 271 -16.46 -1.28 -49.98
N ILE A 272 -16.13 -0.04 -49.66
CA ILE A 272 -17.13 1.02 -49.44
C ILE A 272 -17.84 1.17 -50.77
N SER A 273 -19.12 0.83 -50.82
CA SER A 273 -19.94 0.96 -52.02
C SER A 273 -20.10 2.45 -52.34
N ARG A 274 -20.12 2.74 -53.65
CA ARG A 274 -20.22 4.10 -54.24
C ARG A 274 -21.57 4.83 -53.96
N ALA A 275 -22.42 4.30 -53.08
CA ALA A 275 -23.77 4.81 -52.80
C ALA A 275 -23.82 5.94 -51.75
N ASP A 276 -22.79 6.13 -50.90
CA ASP A 276 -22.85 7.10 -49.80
C ASP A 276 -22.20 8.47 -50.10
N ARG A 277 -21.99 8.79 -51.41
CA ARG A 277 -21.44 10.07 -51.83
C ARG A 277 -22.52 10.99 -52.45
N LYS A 278 -23.65 11.19 -51.79
CA LYS A 278 -24.59 12.25 -52.15
C LYS A 278 -25.40 12.64 -50.91
N SER A 279 -24.90 13.56 -50.11
CA SER A 279 -25.66 14.52 -49.31
C SER A 279 -24.73 15.34 -48.40
N THR A 280 -23.92 16.22 -48.96
CA THR A 280 -23.38 17.37 -48.25
C THR A 280 -23.39 18.54 -49.22
N GLU A 281 -24.60 19.04 -49.55
CA GLU A 281 -24.73 20.35 -50.16
C GLU A 281 -24.62 21.43 -49.09
N LYS A 282 -23.74 22.40 -49.38
CA LYS A 282 -23.41 23.57 -48.59
C LYS A 282 -24.62 24.50 -48.48
N LYS A 283 -24.99 24.90 -47.27
CA LYS A 283 -25.83 26.11 -47.04
C LYS A 283 -24.91 27.33 -46.91
N PRO A 284 -25.26 28.48 -47.54
CA PRO A 284 -24.40 29.65 -47.53
C PRO A 284 -24.51 30.47 -46.24
N PHE A 285 -23.40 31.06 -45.85
CA PHE A 285 -23.24 31.97 -44.73
C PHE A 285 -24.13 33.22 -44.86
N SER A 286 -24.95 33.51 -43.87
CA SER A 286 -25.65 34.79 -43.69
C SER A 286 -24.77 35.76 -42.85
N LYS A 287 -24.62 37.01 -43.35
CA LYS A 287 -23.84 38.08 -42.73
C LYS A 287 -24.49 38.61 -41.42
N PRO A 288 -23.72 39.15 -40.49
CA PRO A 288 -24.24 39.71 -39.25
C PRO A 288 -24.84 41.10 -39.44
N VAL A 289 -26.02 41.32 -38.87
CA VAL A 289 -26.71 42.59 -38.79
C VAL A 289 -26.12 43.45 -37.66
N LYS A 290 -25.65 44.66 -38.00
CA LYS A 290 -25.26 45.69 -37.03
C LYS A 290 -26.51 46.24 -36.33
N LYS A 291 -26.59 46.21 -35.01
CA LYS A 291 -27.51 47.03 -34.21
C LYS A 291 -26.81 48.26 -33.70
N LYS A 292 -27.36 49.40 -34.02
CA LYS A 292 -27.00 50.77 -33.59
C LYS A 292 -27.37 50.97 -32.12
N VAL A 293 -26.51 51.67 -31.45
CA VAL A 293 -26.67 52.22 -30.10
C VAL A 293 -27.65 53.38 -30.12
N MET A 294 -28.54 53.45 -29.16
CA MET A 294 -29.02 54.65 -28.50
C MET A 294 -28.94 54.40 -26.99
#